data_5a31b9319534604c49313aca5d4c1792
#
_entry.id   5a31b9319534604c49313aca5d4c1792
#
_cell.length_a   1.000
_cell.length_b   1.000
_cell.length_c   1.000
_cell.angle_alpha   90.00
_cell.angle_beta   90.00
_cell.angle_gamma   90.00
#
_symmetry.space_group_name_H-M   'P 1'
#
loop_
_entity.id
_entity.type
_entity.pdbx_description
1 polymer ?
#
loop_
_entity_poly.entity_id
_entity_poly.type
_entity_poly.pdbx_seq_one_letter_code
_entity_poly.pdbx_strand_id
1 'polypeptide(L)'
;MFDINIQSSIRFDVDKVIYFDPIKLDERHDADYIFITHPHYDHFEKETILNLKNDYTKIIGPKDIYEVALEMGFSEDRIMTVMPNETYDLDDMNFKCVPAYNIDKPYHLKEYNWIGYVMEIAGIIYYIAGDTDALLENEDIICEVAMIPIGGTYTMNAREAATFVNKMKPKVVVPYHYGMVVGTEDDFKLFASLVDSSITVQRAYEKK
;
A
#
# COMPACT_ATOMS: atom_id res chain seq x y z
N MET A 1 8.75 -8.04 10.96
CA MET A 1 7.58 -7.40 11.62
C MET A 1 7.28 -6.12 10.85
N PHE A 2 6.04 -5.68 10.76
CA PHE A 2 5.69 -4.42 10.08
C PHE A 2 5.09 -3.42 11.05
N ASP A 3 5.26 -2.13 10.73
CA ASP A 3 4.62 -1.00 11.40
C ASP A 3 3.83 -0.20 10.38
N ILE A 4 2.68 0.36 10.80
CA ILE A 4 1.94 1.36 10.04
C ILE A 4 1.95 2.65 10.85
N ASN A 5 2.62 3.67 10.31
CA ASN A 5 2.75 4.95 11.00
C ASN A 5 1.43 5.73 11.00
N ILE A 6 0.95 6.01 9.79
CA ILE A 6 -0.27 6.80 9.56
C ILE A 6 -0.76 6.54 8.13
N GLN A 7 -2.05 6.70 7.86
CA GLN A 7 -2.64 6.56 6.55
C GLN A 7 -2.29 5.18 5.94
N SER A 8 -1.54 5.15 4.85
CA SER A 8 -1.02 3.96 4.15
C SER A 8 0.49 3.77 4.30
N SER A 9 1.13 4.53 5.18
CA SER A 9 2.59 4.51 5.38
C SER A 9 3.02 3.27 6.17
N ILE A 10 3.52 2.25 5.45
CA ILE A 10 3.88 0.95 6.00
C ILE A 10 5.41 0.79 5.96
N ARG A 11 5.99 0.27 7.04
CA ARG A 11 7.41 -0.09 7.14
C ARG A 11 7.57 -1.56 7.50
N PHE A 12 8.38 -2.28 6.75
CA PHE A 12 8.90 -3.58 7.12
C PHE A 12 10.37 -3.43 7.50
N ASP A 13 10.74 -4.02 8.63
CA ASP A 13 12.12 -4.11 9.11
C ASP A 13 12.44 -5.59 9.33
N VAL A 14 13.06 -6.17 8.33
CA VAL A 14 13.46 -7.57 8.26
C VAL A 14 14.91 -7.65 7.79
N ASP A 15 15.27 -8.50 6.84
CA ASP A 15 16.61 -8.49 6.22
C ASP A 15 16.87 -7.20 5.41
N LYS A 16 15.79 -6.58 4.94
CA LYS A 16 15.75 -5.29 4.24
C LYS A 16 14.76 -4.35 4.91
N VAL A 17 15.03 -3.06 4.84
CA VAL A 17 14.10 -2.03 5.26
C VAL A 17 13.28 -1.58 4.05
N ILE A 18 11.99 -1.91 4.07
CA ILE A 18 11.06 -1.67 2.96
C ILE A 18 9.96 -0.73 3.42
N TYR A 19 9.73 0.33 2.66
CA TYR A 19 8.64 1.26 2.89
C TYR A 19 7.61 1.17 1.76
N PHE A 20 6.31 1.27 2.12
CA PHE A 20 5.22 1.50 1.18
C PHE A 20 4.56 2.83 1.53
N ASP A 21 4.38 3.67 0.50
CA ASP A 21 3.71 4.97 0.60
C ASP A 21 4.13 5.80 1.83
N PRO A 22 5.44 6.02 2.06
CA PRO A 22 5.91 6.63 3.29
C PRO A 22 5.55 8.12 3.36
N ILE A 23 4.88 8.50 4.45
CA ILE A 23 4.56 9.90 4.78
C ILE A 23 4.80 10.19 6.26
N LYS A 24 5.15 11.44 6.57
CA LYS A 24 5.31 11.97 7.95
C LYS A 24 6.23 11.12 8.82
N LEU A 25 7.37 10.75 8.27
CA LEU A 25 8.43 10.05 8.96
C LEU A 25 9.65 10.94 9.11
N ASP A 26 10.27 10.85 10.28
CA ASP A 26 11.50 11.54 10.59
C ASP A 26 12.69 10.97 9.80
N GLU A 27 13.80 11.73 9.79
CA GLU A 27 15.04 11.38 9.14
C GLU A 27 15.64 10.07 9.69
N ARG A 28 15.91 9.10 8.79
CA ARG A 28 16.50 7.80 9.13
C ARG A 28 17.60 7.36 8.16
N HIS A 29 17.45 7.66 6.86
CA HIS A 29 18.34 7.23 5.77
C HIS A 29 18.59 5.70 5.77
N ASP A 30 17.56 4.93 6.13
CA ASP A 30 17.64 3.47 6.33
C ASP A 30 16.92 2.66 5.25
N ALA A 31 16.23 3.28 4.29
CA ALA A 31 15.45 2.56 3.29
C ALA A 31 16.35 1.82 2.29
N ASP A 32 16.17 0.50 2.17
CA ASP A 32 16.65 -0.27 1.02
C ASP A 32 15.71 -0.07 -0.16
N TYR A 33 14.40 -0.16 0.06
CA TYR A 33 13.36 -0.04 -0.96
C TYR A 33 12.22 0.86 -0.52
N ILE A 34 11.73 1.67 -1.46
CA ILE A 34 10.53 2.50 -1.29
C ILE A 34 9.56 2.15 -2.42
N PHE A 35 8.43 1.56 -2.08
CA PHE A 35 7.35 1.22 -3.00
C PHE A 35 6.26 2.28 -2.92
N ILE A 36 5.84 2.79 -4.07
CA ILE A 36 4.78 3.80 -4.19
C ILE A 36 3.62 3.21 -4.98
N THR A 37 2.42 3.27 -4.42
CA THR A 37 1.21 2.79 -5.11
C THR A 37 0.71 3.80 -6.15
N HIS A 38 0.77 5.10 -5.83
CA HIS A 38 0.36 6.19 -6.70
C HIS A 38 0.90 7.56 -6.21
N PRO A 39 0.87 8.62 -7.04
CA PRO A 39 1.57 9.87 -6.76
C PRO A 39 0.80 10.89 -5.88
N HIS A 40 -0.33 10.54 -5.26
CA HIS A 40 -1.01 11.48 -4.38
C HIS A 40 -0.17 11.83 -3.15
N TYR A 41 -0.36 13.05 -2.63
CA TYR A 41 0.46 13.64 -1.56
C TYR A 41 0.45 12.85 -0.25
N ASP A 42 -0.59 12.06 0.00
CA ASP A 42 -0.75 11.20 1.17
C ASP A 42 -0.23 9.75 0.95
N HIS A 43 0.48 9.53 -0.18
CA HIS A 43 1.19 8.29 -0.53
C HIS A 43 2.62 8.57 -1.02
N PHE A 44 2.88 9.76 -1.57
CA PHE A 44 4.14 10.15 -2.19
C PHE A 44 4.62 11.51 -1.66
N GLU A 45 5.09 11.55 -0.43
CA GLU A 45 5.57 12.76 0.25
C GLU A 45 7.07 12.93 0.05
N LYS A 46 7.49 13.92 -0.78
CA LYS A 46 8.89 14.16 -1.14
C LYS A 46 9.81 14.32 0.07
N GLU A 47 9.39 15.07 1.09
CA GLU A 47 10.19 15.33 2.29
C GLU A 47 10.48 14.03 3.04
N THR A 48 9.47 13.21 3.27
CA THR A 48 9.64 11.90 3.91
C THR A 48 10.55 10.98 3.10
N ILE A 49 10.39 10.91 1.77
CA ILE A 49 11.25 10.09 0.92
C ILE A 49 12.71 10.52 1.02
N LEU A 50 12.99 11.84 1.03
CA LEU A 50 14.33 12.38 1.22
C LEU A 50 14.91 12.05 2.61
N ASN A 51 14.09 12.04 3.65
CA ASN A 51 14.48 11.65 5.00
C ASN A 51 14.81 10.16 5.15
N LEU A 52 14.26 9.32 4.27
CA LEU A 52 14.42 7.87 4.34
C LEU A 52 15.49 7.33 3.40
N LYS A 53 15.66 7.96 2.23
CA LYS A 53 16.60 7.48 1.22
C LYS A 53 18.06 7.64 1.63
N ASN A 54 18.87 6.73 1.14
CA ASN A 54 20.34 6.80 1.11
C ASN A 54 20.82 6.57 -0.34
N ASP A 55 22.14 6.49 -0.56
CA ASP A 55 22.73 6.34 -1.89
C ASP A 55 22.39 5.01 -2.58
N TYR A 56 21.90 4.02 -1.84
CA TYR A 56 21.58 2.67 -2.35
C TYR A 56 20.08 2.42 -2.47
N THR A 57 19.24 3.29 -1.94
CA THR A 57 17.79 3.14 -1.97
C THR A 57 17.27 3.04 -3.40
N LYS A 58 16.45 2.02 -3.67
CA LYS A 58 15.65 1.93 -4.90
C LYS A 58 14.23 2.38 -4.65
N ILE A 59 13.66 3.12 -5.61
CA ILE A 59 12.26 3.53 -5.58
C ILE A 59 11.50 2.84 -6.71
N ILE A 60 10.34 2.28 -6.37
CA ILE A 60 9.50 1.47 -7.25
C ILE A 60 8.09 2.06 -7.26
N GLY A 61 7.49 2.24 -8.45
CA GLY A 61 6.12 2.74 -8.53
C GLY A 61 5.62 2.94 -9.96
N PRO A 62 4.42 3.50 -10.14
CA PRO A 62 3.90 3.80 -11.47
C PRO A 62 4.75 4.84 -12.18
N LYS A 63 4.58 4.94 -13.50
CA LYS A 63 5.37 5.87 -14.33
C LYS A 63 5.32 7.34 -13.84
N ASP A 64 4.23 7.72 -13.20
CA ASP A 64 4.00 9.10 -12.72
C ASP A 64 5.02 9.56 -11.67
N ILE A 65 5.69 8.64 -10.97
CA ILE A 65 6.71 9.01 -9.96
C ILE A 65 8.08 9.27 -10.59
N TYR A 66 8.33 8.87 -11.84
CA TYR A 66 9.68 8.80 -12.41
C TYR A 66 10.40 10.15 -12.43
N GLU A 67 9.80 11.16 -13.04
CA GLU A 67 10.42 12.50 -13.15
C GLU A 67 10.66 13.13 -11.77
N VAL A 68 9.71 12.92 -10.86
CA VAL A 68 9.81 13.42 -9.49
C VAL A 68 10.92 12.71 -8.71
N ALA A 69 11.12 11.41 -8.94
CA ALA A 69 12.22 10.66 -8.33
C ALA A 69 13.58 11.15 -8.83
N LEU A 70 13.72 11.46 -10.13
CA LEU A 70 14.92 12.12 -10.67
C LEU A 70 15.19 13.48 -10.01
N GLU A 71 14.16 14.32 -9.87
CA GLU A 71 14.26 15.61 -9.16
C GLU A 71 14.70 15.46 -7.69
N MET A 72 14.32 14.37 -7.03
CA MET A 72 14.74 14.03 -5.67
C MET A 72 16.16 13.44 -5.59
N GLY A 73 16.86 13.33 -6.74
CA GLY A 73 18.23 12.87 -6.83
C GLY A 73 18.38 11.34 -6.78
N PHE A 74 17.37 10.59 -7.17
CA PHE A 74 17.57 9.18 -7.53
C PHE A 74 18.22 9.11 -8.91
N SER A 75 19.21 8.22 -9.10
CA SER A 75 19.74 7.89 -10.43
C SER A 75 18.77 6.96 -11.17
N GLU A 76 18.82 6.97 -12.51
CA GLU A 76 17.91 6.18 -13.35
C GLU A 76 17.92 4.69 -13.01
N ASP A 77 19.07 4.12 -12.67
CA ASP A 77 19.25 2.72 -12.26
C ASP A 77 18.65 2.40 -10.87
N ARG A 78 18.22 3.42 -10.12
CA ARG A 78 17.54 3.30 -8.83
C ARG A 78 16.05 3.54 -8.91
N ILE A 79 15.52 3.84 -10.08
CA ILE A 79 14.08 4.07 -10.30
C ILE A 79 13.52 2.92 -11.13
N MET A 80 12.57 2.19 -10.59
CA MET A 80 11.88 1.12 -11.28
C MET A 80 10.42 1.50 -11.53
N THR A 81 10.05 1.70 -12.79
CA THR A 81 8.65 1.92 -13.15
C THR A 81 7.95 0.60 -13.44
N VAL A 82 6.74 0.45 -12.92
CA VAL A 82 5.97 -0.78 -12.97
C VAL A 82 4.54 -0.54 -13.44
N MET A 83 3.89 -1.62 -13.92
CA MET A 83 2.53 -1.59 -14.49
C MET A 83 1.64 -2.63 -13.82
N PRO A 84 0.32 -2.40 -13.75
CA PRO A 84 -0.62 -3.38 -13.22
C PRO A 84 -0.60 -4.68 -14.04
N ASN A 85 -0.88 -5.80 -13.38
CA ASN A 85 -0.92 -7.17 -13.92
C ASN A 85 0.45 -7.76 -14.33
N GLU A 86 1.54 -7.05 -14.08
CA GLU A 86 2.91 -7.52 -14.35
C GLU A 86 3.57 -8.08 -13.08
N THR A 87 4.54 -8.97 -13.28
CA THR A 87 5.38 -9.50 -12.21
C THR A 87 6.82 -9.05 -12.44
N TYR A 88 7.49 -8.69 -11.38
CA TYR A 88 8.84 -8.12 -11.41
C TYR A 88 9.77 -8.84 -10.47
N ASP A 89 11.00 -8.98 -10.91
CA ASP A 89 12.14 -9.41 -10.07
C ASP A 89 12.95 -8.18 -9.68
N LEU A 90 13.21 -8.02 -8.41
CA LEU A 90 14.02 -6.94 -7.87
C LEU A 90 15.00 -7.51 -6.84
N ASP A 91 16.26 -7.65 -7.25
CA ASP A 91 17.29 -8.34 -6.47
C ASP A 91 16.82 -9.75 -6.03
N ASP A 92 16.64 -9.99 -4.72
CA ASP A 92 16.20 -11.28 -4.17
C ASP A 92 14.67 -11.34 -3.96
N MET A 93 13.94 -10.27 -4.34
CA MET A 93 12.49 -10.17 -4.15
C MET A 93 11.76 -10.34 -5.49
N ASN A 94 10.63 -11.04 -5.43
CA ASN A 94 9.69 -11.15 -6.52
C ASN A 94 8.35 -10.56 -6.08
N PHE A 95 7.75 -9.72 -6.91
CA PHE A 95 6.45 -9.13 -6.60
C PHE A 95 5.58 -8.96 -7.83
N LYS A 96 4.28 -9.01 -7.62
CA LYS A 96 3.27 -8.76 -8.63
C LYS A 96 2.59 -7.42 -8.35
N CYS A 97 2.47 -6.60 -9.39
CA CYS A 97 1.61 -5.41 -9.37
C CYS A 97 0.18 -5.81 -9.77
N VAL A 98 -0.80 -5.34 -9.02
CA VAL A 98 -2.21 -5.53 -9.32
C VAL A 98 -2.87 -4.17 -9.50
N PRO A 99 -3.95 -4.03 -10.28
CA PRO A 99 -4.59 -2.75 -10.50
C PRO A 99 -5.19 -2.19 -9.20
N ALA A 100 -5.08 -0.86 -9.04
CA ALA A 100 -5.73 -0.11 -7.98
C ALA A 100 -6.45 1.10 -8.59
N TYR A 101 -7.79 1.07 -8.61
CA TYR A 101 -8.59 2.14 -9.21
C TYR A 101 -10.01 2.20 -8.63
N ASN A 102 -10.71 3.31 -8.91
CA ASN A 102 -12.13 3.48 -8.56
C ASN A 102 -13.03 3.08 -9.74
N ILE A 103 -14.18 2.48 -9.44
CA ILE A 103 -15.17 2.04 -10.42
C ILE A 103 -16.06 3.24 -10.83
N ASP A 104 -16.69 3.88 -9.86
CA ASP A 104 -17.68 4.94 -10.08
C ASP A 104 -17.31 6.27 -9.36
N LYS A 105 -16.02 6.52 -9.15
CA LYS A 105 -15.50 7.73 -8.51
C LYS A 105 -14.46 8.40 -9.41
N PRO A 106 -14.35 9.74 -9.42
CA PRO A 106 -13.49 10.47 -10.35
C PRO A 106 -12.03 10.65 -9.90
N TYR A 107 -11.56 9.88 -8.90
CA TYR A 107 -10.28 10.15 -8.25
C TYR A 107 -9.13 9.27 -8.74
N HIS A 108 -9.32 7.95 -8.75
CA HIS A 108 -8.32 6.97 -9.13
C HIS A 108 -8.81 6.28 -10.40
N LEU A 109 -8.60 6.91 -11.55
CA LEU A 109 -9.12 6.38 -12.82
C LEU A 109 -8.29 5.18 -13.29
N LYS A 110 -8.95 4.19 -13.91
CA LYS A 110 -8.30 2.97 -14.40
C LYS A 110 -7.15 3.26 -15.38
N GLU A 111 -7.29 4.30 -16.21
CA GLU A 111 -6.28 4.72 -17.17
C GLU A 111 -4.99 5.28 -16.56
N TYR A 112 -4.96 5.59 -15.27
CA TYR A 112 -3.73 6.02 -14.59
C TYR A 112 -2.76 4.86 -14.37
N ASN A 113 -3.24 3.61 -14.45
CA ASN A 113 -2.44 2.40 -14.21
C ASN A 113 -1.76 2.39 -12.84
N TRP A 114 -2.42 2.92 -11.83
CA TRP A 114 -1.95 2.85 -10.46
C TRP A 114 -2.14 1.45 -9.88
N ILE A 115 -1.41 1.14 -8.85
CA ILE A 115 -1.13 -0.25 -8.46
C ILE A 115 -1.26 -0.50 -6.96
N GLY A 116 -1.61 -1.74 -6.64
CA GLY A 116 -1.29 -2.41 -5.39
C GLY A 116 -0.17 -3.43 -5.61
N TYR A 117 0.35 -3.98 -4.54
CA TYR A 117 1.46 -4.94 -4.56
C TYR A 117 1.07 -6.26 -3.89
N VAL A 118 1.46 -7.36 -4.50
CA VAL A 118 1.42 -8.70 -3.89
C VAL A 118 2.82 -9.23 -3.87
N MET A 119 3.38 -9.49 -2.68
CA MET A 119 4.76 -9.95 -2.54
C MET A 119 4.97 -10.74 -1.26
N GLU A 120 5.99 -11.61 -1.28
CA GLU A 120 6.45 -12.31 -0.11
C GLU A 120 7.49 -11.47 0.64
N ILE A 121 7.28 -11.26 1.94
CA ILE A 121 8.25 -10.61 2.83
C ILE A 121 8.43 -11.52 4.06
N ALA A 122 9.66 -11.97 4.29
CA ALA A 122 10.01 -12.87 5.41
C ALA A 122 9.12 -14.13 5.48
N GLY A 123 8.81 -14.74 4.34
CA GLY A 123 8.03 -15.98 4.25
C GLY A 123 6.52 -15.82 4.39
N ILE A 124 5.99 -14.58 4.34
CA ILE A 124 4.57 -14.26 4.42
C ILE A 124 4.17 -13.48 3.16
N ILE A 125 3.09 -13.89 2.52
CA ILE A 125 2.55 -13.20 1.35
C ILE A 125 1.63 -12.08 1.79
N TYR A 126 1.99 -10.84 1.43
CA TYR A 126 1.23 -9.62 1.68
C TYR A 126 0.54 -9.13 0.41
N TYR A 127 -0.66 -8.60 0.57
CA TYR A 127 -1.32 -7.75 -0.41
C TYR A 127 -1.45 -6.33 0.16
N ILE A 128 -0.80 -5.37 -0.45
CA ILE A 128 -0.90 -3.94 -0.14
C ILE A 128 -1.74 -3.30 -1.26
N ALA A 129 -2.99 -2.92 -0.94
CA ALA A 129 -3.98 -2.61 -1.97
C ALA A 129 -3.77 -1.26 -2.68
N GLY A 130 -3.14 -0.27 -2.02
CA GLY A 130 -3.20 1.12 -2.46
C GLY A 130 -4.61 1.70 -2.32
N ASP A 131 -4.88 2.80 -3.01
CA ASP A 131 -6.21 3.40 -3.04
C ASP A 131 -7.06 2.79 -4.16
N THR A 132 -8.05 2.01 -3.78
CA THR A 132 -8.86 1.22 -4.72
C THR A 132 -10.28 0.98 -4.22
N ASP A 133 -11.18 0.73 -5.16
CA ASP A 133 -12.47 0.09 -4.87
C ASP A 133 -12.34 -1.44 -4.84
N ALA A 134 -13.42 -2.14 -4.53
CA ALA A 134 -13.49 -3.61 -4.51
C ALA A 134 -13.50 -4.17 -5.94
N LEU A 135 -12.32 -4.33 -6.53
CA LEU A 135 -12.17 -4.80 -7.90
C LEU A 135 -12.39 -6.31 -7.98
N LEU A 136 -13.28 -6.76 -8.88
CA LEU A 136 -13.52 -8.18 -9.10
C LEU A 136 -12.24 -8.94 -9.48
N GLU A 137 -11.36 -8.31 -10.26
CA GLU A 137 -10.11 -8.89 -10.71
C GLU A 137 -9.08 -9.10 -9.58
N ASN A 138 -9.30 -8.50 -8.41
CA ASN A 138 -8.44 -8.64 -7.22
C ASN A 138 -9.07 -9.56 -6.15
N GLU A 139 -10.32 -10.05 -6.32
CA GLU A 139 -10.97 -10.90 -5.31
C GLU A 139 -10.29 -12.27 -5.14
N ASP A 140 -9.62 -12.77 -6.19
CA ASP A 140 -8.92 -14.05 -6.19
C ASP A 140 -7.44 -13.96 -5.80
N ILE A 141 -6.97 -12.81 -5.29
CA ILE A 141 -5.60 -12.66 -4.80
C ILE A 141 -5.36 -13.58 -3.61
N ILE A 142 -4.35 -14.43 -3.71
CA ILE A 142 -3.94 -15.32 -2.62
C ILE A 142 -2.88 -14.60 -1.79
N CYS A 143 -3.21 -14.27 -0.54
CA CYS A 143 -2.28 -13.68 0.42
C CYS A 143 -2.60 -14.18 1.85
N GLU A 144 -1.62 -14.04 2.73
CA GLU A 144 -1.81 -14.34 4.15
C GLU A 144 -2.25 -13.08 4.91
N VAL A 145 -1.71 -11.94 4.55
CA VAL A 145 -2.02 -10.64 5.14
C VAL A 145 -2.48 -9.68 4.04
N ALA A 146 -3.70 -9.16 4.17
CA ALA A 146 -4.24 -8.13 3.29
C ALA A 146 -4.26 -6.78 4.00
N MET A 147 -3.63 -5.76 3.42
CA MET A 147 -3.66 -4.39 3.88
C MET A 147 -4.61 -3.60 2.98
N ILE A 148 -5.78 -3.19 3.53
CA ILE A 148 -6.94 -2.76 2.75
C ILE A 148 -7.42 -1.38 3.21
N PRO A 149 -7.65 -0.41 2.30
CA PRO A 149 -8.21 0.88 2.64
C PRO A 149 -9.70 0.76 2.97
N ILE A 150 -10.16 1.50 4.01
CA ILE A 150 -11.56 1.48 4.46
C ILE A 150 -12.19 2.88 4.61
N GLY A 151 -11.49 3.93 4.16
CA GLY A 151 -11.88 5.32 4.42
C GLY A 151 -13.11 5.83 3.65
N GLY A 152 -13.58 5.12 2.67
CA GLY A 152 -14.71 5.52 1.82
C GLY A 152 -14.29 6.50 0.73
N THR A 153 -14.86 7.65 0.60
CA THR A 153 -14.72 8.70 -0.44
C THR A 153 -13.82 8.42 -1.63
N TYR A 154 -12.55 8.10 -1.39
CA TYR A 154 -11.51 7.84 -2.42
C TYR A 154 -11.23 6.34 -2.61
N THR A 155 -11.66 5.51 -1.68
CA THR A 155 -11.39 4.08 -1.59
C THR A 155 -12.68 3.31 -1.26
N MET A 156 -12.58 2.01 -1.05
CA MET A 156 -13.65 1.22 -0.43
C MET A 156 -14.10 1.86 0.89
N ASN A 157 -15.39 1.89 1.14
CA ASN A 157 -15.91 2.12 2.48
C ASN A 157 -15.82 0.83 3.33
N ALA A 158 -16.08 0.94 4.63
CA ALA A 158 -15.97 -0.18 5.57
C ALA A 158 -16.79 -1.43 5.18
N ARG A 159 -17.97 -1.27 4.57
CA ARG A 159 -18.83 -2.37 4.13
C ARG A 159 -18.33 -3.03 2.86
N GLU A 160 -17.90 -2.22 1.88
CA GLU A 160 -17.32 -2.70 0.63
C GLU A 160 -16.03 -3.48 0.92
N ALA A 161 -15.15 -2.92 1.76
CA ALA A 161 -13.91 -3.55 2.16
C ALA A 161 -14.13 -4.87 2.91
N ALA A 162 -15.08 -4.93 3.84
CA ALA A 162 -15.41 -6.17 4.54
C ALA A 162 -15.96 -7.25 3.58
N THR A 163 -16.82 -6.86 2.63
CA THR A 163 -17.35 -7.77 1.62
C THR A 163 -16.22 -8.33 0.75
N PHE A 164 -15.30 -7.47 0.31
CA PHE A 164 -14.14 -7.83 -0.50
C PHE A 164 -13.21 -8.80 0.24
N VAL A 165 -12.86 -8.48 1.50
CA VAL A 165 -11.99 -9.32 2.34
C VAL A 165 -12.64 -10.69 2.64
N ASN A 166 -13.95 -10.74 2.88
CA ASN A 166 -14.67 -11.99 3.13
C ASN A 166 -14.70 -12.91 1.91
N LYS A 167 -14.57 -12.39 0.69
CA LYS A 167 -14.40 -13.20 -0.54
C LYS A 167 -12.95 -13.67 -0.69
N MET A 168 -11.97 -12.77 -0.50
CA MET A 168 -10.53 -13.06 -0.61
C MET A 168 -10.04 -14.06 0.45
N LYS A 169 -10.56 -13.98 1.68
CA LYS A 169 -10.23 -14.85 2.84
C LYS A 169 -8.75 -14.90 3.21
N PRO A 170 -8.07 -13.76 3.42
CA PRO A 170 -6.74 -13.77 4.00
C PRO A 170 -6.78 -14.33 5.43
N LYS A 171 -5.63 -14.72 6.00
CA LYS A 171 -5.55 -15.09 7.43
C LYS A 171 -5.71 -13.87 8.33
N VAL A 172 -5.12 -12.74 7.91
CA VAL A 172 -5.11 -11.46 8.64
C VAL A 172 -5.50 -10.35 7.68
N VAL A 173 -6.32 -9.42 8.14
CA VAL A 173 -6.57 -8.15 7.45
C VAL A 173 -6.16 -6.98 8.33
N VAL A 174 -5.48 -6.01 7.75
CA VAL A 174 -5.06 -4.77 8.39
C VAL A 174 -5.75 -3.61 7.65
N PRO A 175 -6.86 -3.09 8.19
CA PRO A 175 -7.51 -1.93 7.60
C PRO A 175 -6.67 -0.68 7.83
N TYR A 176 -6.48 0.12 6.79
CA TYR A 176 -5.76 1.38 6.83
C TYR A 176 -6.51 2.49 6.08
N HIS A 177 -5.90 3.64 5.88
CA HIS A 177 -6.47 4.79 5.17
C HIS A 177 -7.80 5.27 5.77
N TYR A 178 -7.84 5.41 7.10
CA TYR A 178 -8.98 5.97 7.85
C TYR A 178 -8.48 6.79 9.05
N GLY A 179 -9.30 7.74 9.47
CA GLY A 179 -9.03 8.55 10.68
C GLY A 179 -8.07 9.72 10.48
N MET A 180 -7.61 10.00 9.24
CA MET A 180 -6.77 11.16 8.91
C MET A 180 -7.38 12.00 7.78
N VAL A 181 -7.26 11.58 6.53
CA VAL A 181 -7.80 12.30 5.37
C VAL A 181 -9.29 12.03 5.24
N VAL A 182 -9.68 10.78 5.37
CA VAL A 182 -11.07 10.29 5.28
C VAL A 182 -11.30 9.18 6.31
N GLY A 183 -12.54 8.78 6.46
CA GLY A 183 -12.93 7.71 7.38
C GLY A 183 -12.79 8.10 8.85
N THR A 184 -13.25 7.24 9.72
CA THR A 184 -13.31 7.45 11.17
C THR A 184 -13.03 6.16 11.94
N GLU A 185 -12.89 6.26 13.24
CA GLU A 185 -12.84 5.10 14.14
C GLU A 185 -14.10 4.22 14.07
N ASP A 186 -15.25 4.82 13.76
CA ASP A 186 -16.50 4.06 13.63
C ASP A 186 -16.52 3.23 12.34
N ASP A 187 -15.81 3.66 11.28
CA ASP A 187 -15.61 2.85 10.08
C ASP A 187 -14.76 1.62 10.40
N PHE A 188 -13.70 1.76 11.21
CA PHE A 188 -12.95 0.61 11.69
C PHE A 188 -13.81 -0.38 12.48
N LYS A 189 -14.63 0.11 13.43
CA LYS A 189 -15.52 -0.75 14.22
C LYS A 189 -16.55 -1.46 13.34
N LEU A 190 -17.12 -0.72 12.38
CA LEU A 190 -18.06 -1.29 11.42
C LEU A 190 -17.39 -2.35 10.57
N PHE A 191 -16.23 -2.08 9.99
CA PHE A 191 -15.43 -3.03 9.23
C PHE A 191 -15.17 -4.30 10.03
N ALA A 192 -14.61 -4.17 11.23
CA ALA A 192 -14.28 -5.29 12.09
C ALA A 192 -15.51 -6.14 12.49
N SER A 193 -16.70 -5.53 12.60
CA SER A 193 -17.93 -6.24 12.90
C SER A 193 -18.50 -7.03 11.72
N LEU A 194 -18.08 -6.72 10.49
CA LEU A 194 -18.59 -7.33 9.25
C LEU A 194 -17.63 -8.35 8.65
N VAL A 195 -16.36 -8.35 9.07
CA VAL A 195 -15.36 -9.32 8.63
C VAL A 195 -15.69 -10.69 9.23
N ASP A 196 -15.57 -11.75 8.41
CA ASP A 196 -15.78 -13.13 8.82
C ASP A 196 -14.89 -13.50 10.00
N SER A 197 -15.43 -14.21 10.99
CA SER A 197 -14.73 -14.60 12.22
C SER A 197 -13.51 -15.51 11.99
N SER A 198 -13.37 -16.10 10.83
CA SER A 198 -12.18 -16.87 10.43
C SER A 198 -10.98 -15.99 10.08
N ILE A 199 -11.18 -14.68 9.86
CA ILE A 199 -10.17 -13.70 9.48
C ILE A 199 -9.81 -12.86 10.71
N THR A 200 -8.53 -12.78 11.05
CA THR A 200 -8.07 -11.90 12.12
C THR A 200 -8.01 -10.47 11.65
N VAL A 201 -8.76 -9.57 12.29
CA VAL A 201 -8.66 -8.12 12.05
C VAL A 201 -7.59 -7.54 12.96
N GLN A 202 -6.47 -7.10 12.38
CA GLN A 202 -5.39 -6.44 13.10
C GLN A 202 -5.50 -4.93 12.92
N ARG A 203 -5.47 -4.18 14.02
CA ARG A 203 -5.49 -2.71 13.96
C ARG A 203 -4.19 -2.16 13.37
N ALA A 204 -4.28 -1.23 12.43
CA ALA A 204 -3.13 -0.58 11.81
C ALA A 204 -2.41 0.36 12.79
N TYR A 205 -3.16 1.18 13.51
CA TYR A 205 -2.62 2.19 14.42
C TYR A 205 -3.09 1.95 15.85
N GLU A 206 -2.20 2.15 16.82
CA GLU A 206 -2.63 2.31 18.20
C GLU A 206 -3.17 3.73 18.42
N LYS A 207 -4.28 3.85 19.18
CA LYS A 207 -4.72 5.19 19.62
C LYS A 207 -3.65 5.78 20.52
N LYS A 208 -3.06 6.89 20.06
CA LYS A 208 -2.29 7.77 20.94
C LYS A 208 -3.23 8.61 21.79
#